data_d00c33cec2b25924bfc90473fb00f0a9
#
_entry.id   d00c33cec2b25924bfc90473fb00f0a9
#
_cell.length_a   1.000
_cell.length_b   1.000
_cell.length_c   1.000
_cell.angle_alpha   90.00
_cell.angle_beta   90.00
_cell.angle_gamma   90.00
#
_symmetry.space_group_name_H-M   'P 1'
#
loop_
_entity.id
_entity.type
_entity.pdbx_description
1 polymer ?
#
loop_
_entity_poly.entity_id
_entity_poly.type
_entity_poly.pdbx_seq_one_letter_code
_entity_poly.pdbx_strand_id
1 'polypeptide(L)'
;MADPLAGVELPVVQAGMGGGIARHELAAAVSEAGGLGTIGHADVRVLARELAAARALTGRPLAVNLLLPFAGREHWQVAAGASVVVTFWGAPRRRAAGPWLHQCGSVEEALAAHAAGADGVIVQGHEAGGHVRGELPALELLERARAALPAGYPILLAGGIAVGADVRAALAAGARAAVCGTRFVLSDESRAHPGYRSRLIAGRETLVTELFGLGWPAAPHRVLPNRATQRRPHGAAPLTAALNRAATPLVRRLPERLQRGALERQRARLPLLAPAPPTDDGPASLVDSGPLYAGTTVARITDVRPAAAIVAALTSG
;
A
#
# COMPACT_ATOMS: atom_id res chain seq x y z
N MET A 1 22.15 -11.25 -7.21
CA MET A 1 20.99 -10.57 -6.62
C MET A 1 20.63 -11.32 -5.33
N ALA A 2 20.29 -10.60 -4.27
CA ALA A 2 19.80 -11.21 -3.05
C ALA A 2 18.36 -11.71 -3.25
N ASP A 3 17.97 -12.83 -2.60
CA ASP A 3 16.56 -13.23 -2.60
C ASP A 3 15.77 -12.27 -1.68
N PRO A 4 14.85 -11.44 -2.21
CA PRO A 4 14.10 -10.49 -1.40
C PRO A 4 13.08 -11.16 -0.47
N LEU A 5 12.83 -12.45 -0.62
CA LEU A 5 11.96 -13.26 0.25
C LEU A 5 12.74 -14.30 1.08
N ALA A 6 14.05 -14.10 1.27
CA ALA A 6 14.85 -15.00 2.11
C ALA A 6 14.27 -15.07 3.54
N GLY A 7 14.00 -16.28 4.02
CA GLY A 7 13.40 -16.52 5.34
C GLY A 7 11.88 -16.29 5.43
N VAL A 8 11.21 -15.93 4.34
CA VAL A 8 9.75 -15.91 4.24
C VAL A 8 9.26 -17.32 3.89
N GLU A 9 8.38 -17.88 4.70
CA GLU A 9 7.95 -19.29 4.58
C GLU A 9 6.78 -19.46 3.61
N LEU A 10 5.87 -18.48 3.59
CA LEU A 10 4.64 -18.53 2.80
C LEU A 10 4.62 -17.44 1.74
N PRO A 11 4.11 -17.72 0.53
CA PRO A 11 4.18 -16.79 -0.60
C PRO A 11 3.12 -15.67 -0.52
N VAL A 12 2.97 -15.07 0.65
CA VAL A 12 2.04 -13.97 0.94
C VAL A 12 2.79 -12.80 1.53
N VAL A 13 2.58 -11.62 0.96
CA VAL A 13 3.13 -10.35 1.43
C VAL A 13 1.97 -9.42 1.79
N GLN A 14 2.00 -8.85 2.98
CA GLN A 14 1.08 -7.78 3.33
C GLN A 14 1.59 -6.48 2.72
N ALA A 15 0.76 -5.81 1.92
CA ALA A 15 1.11 -4.57 1.25
C ALA A 15 1.47 -3.45 2.23
N GLY A 16 2.42 -2.61 1.87
CA GLY A 16 2.81 -1.44 2.65
C GLY A 16 1.73 -0.36 2.63
N MET A 17 0.77 -0.43 3.54
CA MET A 17 -0.34 0.52 3.65
C MET A 17 0.06 1.70 4.55
N GLY A 18 0.39 2.83 3.92
CA GLY A 18 0.75 4.08 4.61
C GLY A 18 -0.42 4.74 5.32
N GLY A 19 -0.18 5.96 5.82
CA GLY A 19 -1.21 6.73 6.53
C GLY A 19 -1.63 6.13 7.88
N GLY A 20 -0.79 5.25 8.46
CA GLY A 20 -1.02 4.66 9.77
C GLY A 20 -1.88 3.40 9.78
N ILE A 21 -2.21 2.80 8.64
CA ILE A 21 -3.00 1.54 8.58
C ILE A 21 -2.14 0.32 8.95
N ALA A 22 -0.98 0.15 8.29
CA ALA A 22 -0.06 -0.95 8.56
C ALA A 22 1.08 -0.47 9.46
N ARG A 23 0.95 -0.71 10.76
CA ARG A 23 1.95 -0.42 11.80
C ARG A 23 2.64 -1.71 12.25
N HIS A 24 3.40 -1.64 13.33
CA HIS A 24 4.18 -2.74 13.86
C HIS A 24 3.35 -3.98 14.20
N GLU A 25 2.14 -3.80 14.75
CA GLU A 25 1.27 -4.91 15.17
C GLU A 25 0.92 -5.80 13.98
N LEU A 26 0.44 -5.20 12.88
CA LEU A 26 0.07 -5.93 11.68
C LEU A 26 1.28 -6.55 11.00
N ALA A 27 2.36 -5.78 10.83
CA ALA A 27 3.55 -6.28 10.16
C ALA A 27 4.18 -7.46 10.92
N ALA A 28 4.29 -7.37 12.24
CA ALA A 28 4.82 -8.46 13.07
C ALA A 28 3.92 -9.69 13.01
N ALA A 29 2.60 -9.54 13.14
CA ALA A 29 1.66 -10.65 13.13
C ALA A 29 1.67 -11.42 11.80
N VAL A 30 1.78 -10.72 10.66
CA VAL A 30 1.92 -11.36 9.34
C VAL A 30 3.25 -12.10 9.22
N SER A 31 4.35 -11.52 9.71
CA SER A 31 5.67 -12.15 9.67
C SER A 31 5.72 -13.38 10.57
N GLU A 32 5.17 -13.33 11.78
CA GLU A 32 5.06 -14.50 12.69
C GLU A 32 4.22 -15.62 12.06
N ALA A 33 3.22 -15.30 11.26
CA ALA A 33 2.42 -16.27 10.53
C ALA A 33 3.13 -16.86 9.28
N GLY A 34 4.40 -16.51 9.04
CA GLY A 34 5.20 -17.04 7.92
C GLY A 34 5.15 -16.24 6.63
N GLY A 35 4.33 -15.17 6.54
CA GLY A 35 4.32 -14.23 5.43
C GLY A 35 5.41 -13.15 5.54
N LEU A 36 5.35 -12.13 4.70
CA LEU A 36 6.16 -10.92 4.83
C LEU A 36 5.28 -9.74 5.24
N GLY A 37 5.39 -9.33 6.48
CA GLY A 37 4.73 -8.12 6.99
C GLY A 37 5.48 -6.87 6.56
N THR A 38 4.74 -5.81 6.20
CA THR A 38 5.32 -4.57 5.68
C THR A 38 4.81 -3.36 6.46
N ILE A 39 5.72 -2.62 7.09
CA ILE A 39 5.41 -1.33 7.72
C ILE A 39 5.19 -0.29 6.63
N GLY A 40 4.04 0.39 6.66
CA GLY A 40 3.68 1.44 5.71
C GLY A 40 4.56 2.68 5.85
N HIS A 41 4.72 3.44 4.75
CA HIS A 41 5.42 4.73 4.78
C HIS A 41 4.82 5.69 5.82
N ALA A 42 5.68 6.31 6.61
CA ALA A 42 5.32 7.28 7.64
C ALA A 42 6.44 8.32 7.78
N ASP A 43 6.24 9.36 8.59
CA ASP A 43 7.34 10.25 9.02
C ASP A 43 8.50 9.44 9.60
N VAL A 44 9.73 9.95 9.45
CA VAL A 44 10.96 9.21 9.79
C VAL A 44 11.00 8.77 11.25
N ARG A 45 10.52 9.60 12.18
CA ARG A 45 10.51 9.28 13.62
C ARG A 45 9.46 8.21 13.93
N VAL A 46 8.30 8.31 13.28
CA VAL A 46 7.24 7.31 13.38
C VAL A 46 7.73 5.98 12.80
N LEU A 47 8.31 5.99 11.60
CA LEU A 47 8.84 4.79 10.95
C LEU A 47 9.90 4.09 11.79
N ALA A 48 10.83 4.84 12.40
CA ALA A 48 11.86 4.30 13.29
C ALA A 48 11.25 3.61 14.51
N ARG A 49 10.27 4.24 15.15
CA ARG A 49 9.54 3.68 16.29
C ARG A 49 8.78 2.42 15.91
N GLU A 50 8.04 2.46 14.79
CA GLU A 50 7.26 1.32 14.31
C GLU A 50 8.17 0.11 13.96
N LEU A 51 9.32 0.36 13.32
CA LEU A 51 10.27 -0.72 13.00
C LEU A 51 10.88 -1.32 14.27
N ALA A 52 11.26 -0.49 15.25
CA ALA A 52 11.79 -0.97 16.52
C ALA A 52 10.74 -1.79 17.29
N ALA A 53 9.49 -1.33 17.34
CA ALA A 53 8.38 -2.03 17.98
C ALA A 53 8.08 -3.37 17.27
N ALA A 54 8.06 -3.41 15.93
CA ALA A 54 7.89 -4.65 15.18
C ALA A 54 9.01 -5.66 15.48
N ARG A 55 10.27 -5.19 15.56
CA ARG A 55 11.43 -6.04 15.91
C ARG A 55 11.37 -6.58 17.33
N ALA A 56 10.72 -5.87 18.25
CA ALA A 56 10.49 -6.37 19.61
C ALA A 56 9.43 -7.50 19.65
N LEU A 57 8.54 -7.57 18.66
CA LEU A 57 7.48 -8.57 18.55
C LEU A 57 7.89 -9.78 17.72
N THR A 58 8.84 -9.64 16.78
CA THR A 58 9.22 -10.71 15.87
C THR A 58 10.69 -10.66 15.47
N GLY A 59 11.33 -11.84 15.42
CA GLY A 59 12.63 -12.08 14.80
C GLY A 59 12.56 -12.39 13.30
N ARG A 60 11.35 -12.57 12.75
CA ARG A 60 11.09 -12.94 11.36
C ARG A 60 11.38 -11.79 10.39
N PRO A 61 11.51 -12.06 9.06
CA PRO A 61 11.67 -11.01 8.06
C PRO A 61 10.56 -9.95 8.13
N LEU A 62 10.95 -8.69 8.07
CA LEU A 62 10.06 -7.53 8.02
C LEU A 62 10.43 -6.65 6.84
N ALA A 63 9.43 -6.10 6.16
CA ALA A 63 9.63 -5.09 5.12
C ALA A 63 9.24 -3.69 5.61
N VAL A 64 9.87 -2.69 5.00
CA VAL A 64 9.50 -1.27 5.13
C VAL A 64 9.16 -0.74 3.75
N ASN A 65 7.98 -0.11 3.62
CA ASN A 65 7.58 0.55 2.39
C ASN A 65 7.98 2.02 2.41
N LEU A 66 8.62 2.49 1.35
CA LEU A 66 8.99 3.88 1.13
C LEU A 66 8.30 4.43 -0.13
N LEU A 67 7.56 5.51 0.01
CA LEU A 67 7.03 6.29 -1.11
C LEU A 67 8.11 7.27 -1.57
N LEU A 68 8.67 7.05 -2.76
CA LEU A 68 9.83 7.80 -3.25
C LEU A 68 9.65 9.33 -3.26
N PRO A 69 8.45 9.89 -3.56
CA PRO A 69 8.25 11.35 -3.51
C PRO A 69 8.38 11.97 -2.12
N PHE A 70 8.33 11.14 -1.06
CA PHE A 70 8.37 11.57 0.34
C PHE A 70 9.59 11.04 1.11
N ALA A 71 10.31 10.08 0.52
CA ALA A 71 11.45 9.43 1.18
C ALA A 71 12.73 10.26 1.08
N GLY A 72 13.11 10.89 2.18
CA GLY A 72 14.43 11.56 2.36
C GLY A 72 15.52 10.59 2.81
N ARG A 73 16.75 11.09 2.95
CA ARG A 73 17.94 10.32 3.38
C ARG A 73 17.71 9.54 4.68
N GLU A 74 17.08 10.18 5.67
CA GLU A 74 16.84 9.56 6.98
C GLU A 74 15.87 8.37 6.90
N HIS A 75 14.87 8.41 6.00
CA HIS A 75 13.98 7.27 5.75
C HIS A 75 14.77 6.03 5.28
N TRP A 76 15.75 6.23 4.39
CA TRP A 76 16.61 5.14 3.92
C TRP A 76 17.51 4.59 5.02
N GLN A 77 17.99 5.44 5.93
CA GLN A 77 18.76 5.00 7.10
C GLN A 77 17.94 4.14 8.04
N VAL A 78 16.69 4.55 8.31
CA VAL A 78 15.76 3.74 9.12
C VAL A 78 15.42 2.42 8.41
N ALA A 79 15.08 2.49 7.13
CA ALA A 79 14.70 1.30 6.35
C ALA A 79 15.83 0.27 6.20
N ALA A 80 17.10 0.68 6.36
CA ALA A 80 18.25 -0.25 6.39
C ALA A 80 18.18 -1.27 7.54
N GLY A 81 17.39 -1.01 8.58
CA GLY A 81 17.11 -1.97 9.67
C GLY A 81 16.04 -3.02 9.33
N ALA A 82 15.36 -2.91 8.18
CA ALA A 82 14.42 -3.91 7.71
C ALA A 82 15.11 -5.03 6.93
N SER A 83 14.46 -6.20 6.82
CA SER A 83 14.95 -7.31 5.99
C SER A 83 14.81 -7.01 4.50
N VAL A 84 13.77 -6.26 4.12
CA VAL A 84 13.45 -5.87 2.75
C VAL A 84 12.98 -4.43 2.71
N VAL A 85 13.47 -3.67 1.74
CA VAL A 85 12.93 -2.34 1.43
C VAL A 85 12.02 -2.45 0.22
N VAL A 86 10.77 -2.02 0.36
CA VAL A 86 9.83 -1.89 -0.75
C VAL A 86 9.72 -0.42 -1.14
N THR A 87 9.85 -0.09 -2.40
CA THR A 87 9.69 1.29 -2.87
C THR A 87 8.55 1.41 -3.86
N PHE A 88 7.90 2.56 -3.89
CA PHE A 88 6.80 2.82 -4.80
C PHE A 88 6.76 4.30 -5.23
N TRP A 89 6.24 4.55 -6.43
CA TRP A 89 5.94 5.88 -6.98
C TRP A 89 7.17 6.74 -7.25
N GLY A 90 7.66 6.67 -8.46
CA GLY A 90 8.79 7.46 -8.95
C GLY A 90 9.88 6.62 -9.61
N ALA A 91 10.91 7.27 -10.11
CA ALA A 91 12.01 6.60 -10.79
C ALA A 91 12.78 5.70 -9.80
N PRO A 92 12.92 4.41 -10.09
CA PRO A 92 13.67 3.50 -9.24
C PRO A 92 15.15 3.88 -9.24
N ARG A 93 15.74 3.95 -8.04
CA ARG A 93 17.17 4.17 -7.83
C ARG A 93 17.60 3.38 -6.61
N ARG A 94 18.62 2.52 -6.76
CA ARG A 94 19.12 1.75 -5.64
C ARG A 94 19.73 2.67 -4.58
N ARG A 95 19.13 2.65 -3.39
CA ARG A 95 19.62 3.31 -2.16
C ARG A 95 19.56 2.35 -0.97
N ALA A 96 18.88 1.20 -1.12
CA ALA A 96 18.83 0.17 -0.10
C ALA A 96 20.18 -0.53 0.01
N ALA A 97 20.65 -0.74 1.22
CA ALA A 97 21.87 -1.51 1.49
C ALA A 97 21.61 -3.04 1.41
N GLY A 98 20.36 -3.47 1.66
CA GLY A 98 19.88 -4.84 1.63
C GLY A 98 18.95 -5.13 0.43
N PRO A 99 18.20 -6.25 0.51
CA PRO A 99 17.21 -6.63 -0.48
C PRO A 99 16.20 -5.53 -0.77
N TRP A 100 15.92 -5.30 -2.06
CA TRP A 100 15.08 -4.22 -2.51
C TRP A 100 14.07 -4.68 -3.55
N LEU A 101 12.79 -4.44 -3.27
CA LEU A 101 11.68 -4.60 -4.20
C LEU A 101 11.20 -3.22 -4.67
N HIS A 102 10.88 -3.07 -5.96
CA HIS A 102 10.20 -1.88 -6.47
C HIS A 102 8.81 -2.23 -6.99
N GLN A 103 7.79 -1.47 -6.57
CA GLN A 103 6.43 -1.66 -7.08
C GLN A 103 6.23 -0.87 -8.35
N CYS A 104 5.72 -1.55 -9.39
CA CYS A 104 5.62 -1.08 -10.77
C CYS A 104 4.19 -1.19 -11.27
N GLY A 105 3.73 -0.22 -12.08
CA GLY A 105 2.44 -0.24 -12.75
C GLY A 105 2.52 -0.65 -14.23
N SER A 106 3.72 -0.79 -14.80
CA SER A 106 3.93 -1.20 -16.19
C SER A 106 5.18 -2.05 -16.36
N VAL A 107 5.32 -2.64 -17.54
CA VAL A 107 6.51 -3.42 -17.92
C VAL A 107 7.74 -2.52 -18.00
N GLU A 108 7.60 -1.30 -18.51
CA GLU A 108 8.68 -0.31 -18.62
C GLU A 108 9.21 0.07 -17.23
N GLU A 109 8.31 0.25 -16.26
CA GLU A 109 8.71 0.51 -14.86
C GLU A 109 9.44 -0.71 -14.26
N ALA A 110 9.00 -1.93 -14.56
CA ALA A 110 9.64 -3.15 -14.10
C ALA A 110 11.05 -3.33 -14.70
N LEU A 111 11.22 -3.06 -15.99
CA LEU A 111 12.52 -3.04 -16.65
C LEU A 111 13.45 -1.97 -16.08
N ALA A 112 12.92 -0.76 -15.83
CA ALA A 112 13.68 0.32 -15.22
C ALA A 112 14.12 -0.03 -13.78
N ALA A 113 13.27 -0.70 -13.00
CA ALA A 113 13.61 -1.17 -11.67
C ALA A 113 14.71 -2.25 -11.70
N HIS A 114 14.62 -3.20 -12.61
CA HIS A 114 15.66 -4.21 -12.83
C HIS A 114 16.99 -3.55 -13.23
N ALA A 115 16.97 -2.63 -14.21
CA ALA A 115 18.16 -1.89 -14.64
C ALA A 115 18.77 -1.03 -13.52
N ALA A 116 17.96 -0.54 -12.58
CA ALA A 116 18.41 0.18 -11.40
C ALA A 116 18.96 -0.76 -10.29
N GLY A 117 18.93 -2.07 -10.50
CA GLY A 117 19.46 -3.08 -9.59
C GLY A 117 18.48 -3.53 -8.49
N ALA A 118 17.16 -3.40 -8.69
CA ALA A 118 16.20 -4.02 -7.78
C ALA A 118 16.38 -5.54 -7.76
N ASP A 119 16.24 -6.15 -6.58
CA ASP A 119 16.38 -7.60 -6.40
C ASP A 119 15.09 -8.35 -6.79
N GLY A 120 14.00 -7.61 -7.02
CA GLY A 120 12.73 -8.09 -7.56
C GLY A 120 11.75 -6.92 -7.74
N VAL A 121 10.61 -7.19 -8.36
CA VAL A 121 9.55 -6.22 -8.57
C VAL A 121 8.21 -6.71 -8.05
N ILE A 122 7.36 -5.76 -7.66
CA ILE A 122 5.94 -5.99 -7.39
C ILE A 122 5.16 -5.38 -8.54
N VAL A 123 4.57 -6.18 -9.41
CA VAL A 123 3.69 -5.68 -10.47
C VAL A 123 2.30 -5.46 -9.92
N GLN A 124 1.77 -4.23 -10.10
CA GLN A 124 0.49 -3.82 -9.57
C GLN A 124 -0.54 -3.66 -10.70
N GLY A 125 -1.54 -4.52 -10.74
CA GLY A 125 -2.67 -4.38 -11.66
C GLY A 125 -3.64 -3.26 -11.26
N HIS A 126 -4.49 -2.88 -12.21
CA HIS A 126 -5.50 -1.85 -12.03
C HIS A 126 -6.55 -2.21 -10.95
N GLU A 127 -6.67 -3.48 -10.55
CA GLU A 127 -7.59 -3.95 -9.51
C GLU A 127 -7.16 -3.54 -8.10
N ALA A 128 -5.93 -3.09 -7.93
CA ALA A 128 -5.40 -2.74 -6.61
C ALA A 128 -6.17 -1.59 -5.96
N GLY A 129 -6.33 -1.67 -4.65
CA GLY A 129 -6.76 -0.55 -3.81
C GLY A 129 -5.60 0.40 -3.48
N GLY A 130 -5.92 1.59 -3.03
CA GLY A 130 -4.90 2.60 -2.75
C GLY A 130 -4.46 3.33 -4.01
N HIS A 131 -3.25 3.88 -3.98
CA HIS A 131 -2.67 4.53 -5.16
C HIS A 131 -2.38 3.49 -6.25
N VAL A 132 -2.89 3.75 -7.45
CA VAL A 132 -2.85 2.82 -8.58
C VAL A 132 -2.02 3.43 -9.71
N ARG A 133 -1.02 2.68 -10.17
CA ARG A 133 -0.23 3.00 -11.36
C ARG A 133 -0.52 2.03 -12.51
N GLY A 134 -1.01 0.83 -12.19
CA GLY A 134 -1.34 -0.19 -13.18
C GLY A 134 -2.57 0.18 -14.01
N GLU A 135 -2.47 0.03 -15.32
CA GLU A 135 -3.57 0.19 -16.27
C GLU A 135 -4.08 -1.17 -16.77
N LEU A 136 -3.24 -2.20 -16.70
CA LEU A 136 -3.55 -3.56 -17.13
C LEU A 136 -4.12 -4.39 -15.96
N PRO A 137 -4.90 -5.45 -16.29
CA PRO A 137 -5.21 -6.50 -15.33
C PRO A 137 -3.95 -7.11 -14.71
N ALA A 138 -4.01 -7.44 -13.42
CA ALA A 138 -2.83 -7.87 -12.66
C ALA A 138 -2.13 -9.09 -13.28
N LEU A 139 -2.89 -10.12 -13.67
CA LEU A 139 -2.33 -11.33 -14.29
C LEU A 139 -1.73 -11.06 -15.68
N GLU A 140 -2.34 -10.19 -16.48
CA GLU A 140 -1.80 -9.79 -17.78
C GLU A 140 -0.48 -9.02 -17.63
N LEU A 141 -0.43 -8.09 -16.66
CA LEU A 141 0.81 -7.35 -16.37
C LEU A 141 1.92 -8.30 -15.89
N LEU A 142 1.58 -9.30 -15.06
CA LEU A 142 2.53 -10.32 -14.61
C LEU A 142 3.09 -11.12 -15.80
N GLU A 143 2.24 -11.60 -16.69
CA GLU A 143 2.64 -12.35 -17.89
C GLU A 143 3.61 -11.55 -18.76
N ARG A 144 3.24 -10.30 -19.07
CA ARG A 144 4.08 -9.39 -19.87
C ARG A 144 5.41 -9.07 -19.18
N ALA A 145 5.40 -8.83 -17.87
CA ALA A 145 6.63 -8.55 -17.11
C ALA A 145 7.56 -9.77 -17.07
N ARG A 146 7.01 -10.99 -16.93
CA ARG A 146 7.78 -12.23 -16.98
C ARG A 146 8.43 -12.49 -18.35
N ALA A 147 7.75 -12.11 -19.42
CA ALA A 147 8.30 -12.23 -20.77
C ALA A 147 9.43 -11.22 -21.02
N ALA A 148 9.42 -10.07 -20.37
CA ALA A 148 10.37 -8.98 -20.57
C ALA A 148 11.59 -9.01 -19.64
N LEU A 149 11.44 -9.58 -18.43
CA LEU A 149 12.50 -9.66 -17.43
C LEU A 149 13.30 -10.97 -17.55
N PRO A 150 14.53 -11.03 -17.00
CA PRO A 150 15.34 -12.26 -17.05
C PRO A 150 14.63 -13.45 -16.41
N ALA A 151 14.86 -14.65 -16.94
CA ALA A 151 14.31 -15.87 -16.37
C ALA A 151 14.73 -16.04 -14.91
N GLY A 152 13.77 -16.39 -14.04
CA GLY A 152 13.99 -16.55 -12.61
C GLY A 152 14.06 -15.23 -11.81
N TYR A 153 13.92 -14.07 -12.44
CA TYR A 153 13.86 -12.80 -11.73
C TYR A 153 12.60 -12.73 -10.85
N PRO A 154 12.72 -12.37 -9.53
CA PRO A 154 11.58 -12.38 -8.62
C PRO A 154 10.51 -11.33 -9.00
N ILE A 155 9.31 -11.78 -9.33
CA ILE A 155 8.16 -10.93 -9.61
C ILE A 155 7.03 -11.31 -8.65
N LEU A 156 6.54 -10.34 -7.89
CA LEU A 156 5.40 -10.47 -6.99
C LEU A 156 4.19 -9.83 -7.64
N LEU A 157 2.98 -10.33 -7.35
CA LEU A 157 1.74 -9.82 -7.93
C LEU A 157 0.89 -9.09 -6.89
N ALA A 158 0.52 -7.83 -7.18
CA ALA A 158 -0.41 -7.02 -6.41
C ALA A 158 -1.64 -6.66 -7.23
N GLY A 159 -2.81 -6.64 -6.59
CA GLY A 159 -4.09 -6.30 -7.23
C GLY A 159 -5.02 -7.50 -7.33
N GLY A 160 -6.25 -7.33 -6.86
CA GLY A 160 -7.30 -8.34 -6.96
C GLY A 160 -7.19 -9.53 -5.99
N ILE A 161 -6.22 -9.58 -5.11
CA ILE A 161 -6.00 -10.71 -4.19
C ILE A 161 -6.87 -10.56 -2.93
N ALA A 162 -7.85 -11.43 -2.75
CA ALA A 162 -8.77 -11.43 -1.61
C ALA A 162 -8.81 -12.76 -0.85
N VAL A 163 -8.66 -13.89 -1.54
CA VAL A 163 -8.79 -15.25 -1.00
C VAL A 163 -7.69 -16.17 -1.52
N GLY A 164 -7.55 -17.39 -0.95
CA GLY A 164 -6.52 -18.35 -1.33
C GLY A 164 -6.52 -18.75 -2.81
N ALA A 165 -7.69 -18.81 -3.45
CA ALA A 165 -7.77 -19.08 -4.88
C ALA A 165 -7.04 -18.02 -5.74
N ASP A 166 -7.05 -16.74 -5.31
CA ASP A 166 -6.33 -15.67 -6.02
C ASP A 166 -4.81 -15.82 -5.84
N VAL A 167 -4.39 -16.21 -4.64
CA VAL A 167 -2.96 -16.51 -4.36
C VAL A 167 -2.48 -17.66 -5.25
N ARG A 168 -3.25 -18.77 -5.30
CA ARG A 168 -2.91 -19.89 -6.16
C ARG A 168 -2.87 -19.52 -7.64
N ALA A 169 -3.81 -18.71 -8.11
CA ALA A 169 -3.82 -18.20 -9.49
C ALA A 169 -2.56 -17.35 -9.79
N ALA A 170 -2.17 -16.46 -8.87
CA ALA A 170 -0.96 -15.68 -9.00
C ALA A 170 0.30 -16.55 -9.08
N LEU A 171 0.43 -17.55 -8.19
CA LEU A 171 1.56 -18.47 -8.17
C LEU A 171 1.59 -19.37 -9.42
N ALA A 172 0.44 -19.89 -9.86
CA ALA A 172 0.32 -20.69 -11.09
C ALA A 172 0.69 -19.87 -12.33
N ALA A 173 0.39 -18.57 -12.36
CA ALA A 173 0.85 -17.64 -13.39
C ALA A 173 2.34 -17.27 -13.28
N GLY A 174 3.04 -17.75 -12.25
CA GLY A 174 4.48 -17.61 -12.06
C GLY A 174 4.90 -16.41 -11.21
N ALA A 175 4.01 -15.84 -10.42
CA ALA A 175 4.43 -14.91 -9.37
C ALA A 175 5.21 -15.65 -8.27
N ARG A 176 6.24 -14.97 -7.72
CA ARG A 176 7.01 -15.51 -6.58
C ARG A 176 6.22 -15.44 -5.25
N ALA A 177 5.31 -14.46 -5.13
CA ALA A 177 4.38 -14.29 -4.03
C ALA A 177 3.21 -13.37 -4.43
N ALA A 178 2.11 -13.44 -3.68
CA ALA A 178 0.97 -12.54 -3.80
C ALA A 178 1.02 -11.42 -2.76
N VAL A 179 0.79 -10.18 -3.17
CA VAL A 179 0.79 -8.99 -2.31
C VAL A 179 -0.65 -8.56 -2.05
N CYS A 180 -1.07 -8.61 -0.79
CA CYS A 180 -2.44 -8.38 -0.35
C CYS A 180 -2.55 -7.08 0.43
N GLY A 181 -3.42 -6.16 0.00
CA GLY A 181 -3.73 -4.91 0.70
C GLY A 181 -5.06 -5.00 1.45
N THR A 182 -6.17 -4.85 0.72
CA THR A 182 -7.53 -4.73 1.27
C THR A 182 -7.90 -5.84 2.27
N ARG A 183 -7.47 -7.09 2.01
CA ARG A 183 -7.71 -8.19 2.94
C ARG A 183 -7.10 -7.91 4.33
N PHE A 184 -5.89 -7.37 4.37
CA PHE A 184 -5.21 -7.03 5.63
C PHE A 184 -5.66 -5.71 6.27
N VAL A 185 -6.38 -4.82 5.57
CA VAL A 185 -7.10 -3.71 6.22
C VAL A 185 -8.17 -4.25 7.16
N LEU A 186 -8.76 -5.42 6.84
CA LEU A 186 -9.73 -6.15 7.64
C LEU A 186 -9.05 -7.22 8.53
N SER A 187 -7.88 -6.91 9.10
CA SER A 187 -7.28 -7.70 10.18
C SER A 187 -7.48 -7.02 11.54
N ASP A 188 -7.44 -7.81 12.62
CA ASP A 188 -7.56 -7.29 13.99
C ASP A 188 -6.43 -6.30 14.31
N GLU A 189 -5.22 -6.56 13.82
CA GLU A 189 -4.02 -5.79 14.05
C GLU A 189 -3.88 -4.55 13.15
N SER A 190 -4.77 -4.38 12.17
CA SER A 190 -4.82 -3.17 11.36
C SER A 190 -5.33 -1.99 12.16
N ARG A 191 -4.74 -0.82 11.96
CA ARG A 191 -5.18 0.42 12.62
C ARG A 191 -6.28 1.17 11.85
N ALA A 192 -7.01 0.45 10.97
CA ALA A 192 -8.15 1.03 10.25
C ALA A 192 -9.30 1.36 11.21
N HIS A 193 -9.89 2.55 11.06
CA HIS A 193 -11.04 2.99 11.86
C HIS A 193 -12.21 1.98 11.75
N PRO A 194 -12.95 1.68 12.85
CA PRO A 194 -14.07 0.73 12.81
C PRO A 194 -15.11 1.05 11.72
N GLY A 195 -15.44 2.33 11.52
CA GLY A 195 -16.34 2.77 10.45
C GLY A 195 -15.77 2.50 9.04
N TYR A 196 -14.46 2.56 8.85
CA TYR A 196 -13.82 2.17 7.59
C TYR A 196 -13.92 0.65 7.37
N ARG A 197 -13.62 -0.17 8.38
CA ARG A 197 -13.78 -1.63 8.31
C ARG A 197 -15.24 -2.02 7.98
N SER A 198 -16.23 -1.39 8.64
CA SER A 198 -17.65 -1.62 8.34
C SER A 198 -18.02 -1.28 6.89
N ARG A 199 -17.46 -0.18 6.36
CA ARG A 199 -17.67 0.20 4.95
C ARG A 199 -16.99 -0.78 3.99
N LEU A 200 -15.84 -1.36 4.33
CA LEU A 200 -15.19 -2.39 3.51
C LEU A 200 -16.04 -3.67 3.44
N ILE A 201 -16.55 -4.14 4.58
CA ILE A 201 -17.40 -5.35 4.64
C ILE A 201 -18.70 -5.16 3.85
N ALA A 202 -19.29 -3.98 3.92
CA ALA A 202 -20.51 -3.64 3.17
C ALA A 202 -20.22 -3.28 1.70
N GLY A 203 -18.97 -3.01 1.34
CA GLY A 203 -18.56 -2.51 0.03
C GLY A 203 -18.77 -3.54 -1.08
N ARG A 204 -19.21 -3.06 -2.25
CA ARG A 204 -19.41 -3.92 -3.44
C ARG A 204 -18.67 -3.39 -4.64
N GLU A 205 -18.52 -2.08 -4.73
CA GLU A 205 -17.94 -1.38 -5.87
C GLU A 205 -16.87 -0.40 -5.42
N THR A 206 -15.92 -0.16 -6.29
CA THR A 206 -14.85 0.81 -6.08
C THR A 206 -14.75 1.74 -7.29
N LEU A 207 -14.18 2.91 -7.08
CA LEU A 207 -13.92 3.87 -8.15
C LEU A 207 -12.47 4.37 -8.07
N VAL A 208 -11.91 4.77 -9.21
CA VAL A 208 -10.63 5.45 -9.28
C VAL A 208 -10.86 6.95 -9.28
N THR A 209 -10.10 7.69 -8.50
CA THR A 209 -10.22 9.14 -8.38
C THR A 209 -8.88 9.78 -8.00
N GLU A 210 -8.72 11.07 -8.28
CA GLU A 210 -7.63 11.93 -7.78
C GLU A 210 -8.12 12.93 -6.72
N LEU A 211 -9.33 12.72 -6.19
CA LEU A 211 -10.01 13.66 -5.30
C LEU A 211 -9.19 13.97 -4.03
N PHE A 212 -8.52 12.96 -3.48
CA PHE A 212 -7.72 13.09 -2.26
C PHE A 212 -6.26 13.41 -2.59
N GLY A 213 -6.02 14.49 -3.33
CA GLY A 213 -4.71 14.84 -3.90
C GLY A 213 -3.94 15.94 -3.16
N LEU A 214 -4.39 16.38 -1.96
CA LEU A 214 -3.69 17.43 -1.22
C LEU A 214 -2.34 16.91 -0.70
N GLY A 215 -1.27 17.53 -1.17
CA GLY A 215 0.10 17.07 -0.89
C GLY A 215 0.62 15.98 -1.83
N TRP A 216 -0.26 15.33 -2.61
CA TRP A 216 0.10 14.33 -3.61
C TRP A 216 -0.80 14.41 -4.86
N PRO A 217 -0.69 15.48 -5.66
CA PRO A 217 -1.50 15.68 -6.84
C PRO A 217 -1.15 14.70 -7.97
N ALA A 218 -2.09 14.49 -8.89
CA ALA A 218 -1.93 13.60 -10.03
C ALA A 218 -1.51 12.17 -9.64
N ALA A 219 -2.07 11.68 -8.55
CA ALA A 219 -1.83 10.35 -8.03
C ALA A 219 -3.17 9.61 -7.92
N PRO A 220 -3.63 8.96 -9.00
CA PRO A 220 -4.89 8.24 -9.00
C PRO A 220 -4.89 7.13 -7.94
N HIS A 221 -6.03 6.95 -7.30
CA HIS A 221 -6.20 5.95 -6.26
C HIS A 221 -7.60 5.33 -6.31
N ARG A 222 -7.68 4.05 -5.97
CA ARG A 222 -8.93 3.29 -5.93
C ARG A 222 -9.47 3.25 -4.51
N VAL A 223 -10.76 3.63 -4.38
CA VAL A 223 -11.45 3.76 -3.10
C VAL A 223 -12.87 3.22 -3.17
N LEU A 224 -13.47 2.93 -2.01
CA LEU A 224 -14.92 2.81 -1.89
C LEU A 224 -15.59 4.18 -2.02
N PRO A 225 -16.83 4.24 -2.56
CA PRO A 225 -17.63 5.44 -2.51
C PRO A 225 -17.91 5.90 -1.07
N ASN A 226 -17.81 7.20 -0.84
CA ASN A 226 -18.23 7.84 0.39
C ASN A 226 -18.82 9.23 0.11
N ARG A 227 -19.16 9.99 1.15
CA ARG A 227 -19.80 11.31 0.99
C ARG A 227 -18.95 12.30 0.17
N ALA A 228 -17.62 12.21 0.25
CA ALA A 228 -16.75 13.08 -0.53
C ALA A 228 -16.78 12.75 -2.02
N THR A 229 -16.68 11.47 -2.39
CA THR A 229 -16.74 11.01 -3.78
C THR A 229 -18.13 11.17 -4.38
N GLN A 230 -19.20 10.94 -3.60
CA GLN A 230 -20.59 11.16 -4.06
C GLN A 230 -20.86 12.63 -4.39
N ARG A 231 -20.25 13.57 -3.67
CA ARG A 231 -20.34 15.01 -3.99
C ARG A 231 -19.55 15.41 -5.23
N ARG A 232 -18.59 14.60 -5.64
CA ARG A 232 -17.69 14.87 -6.78
C ARG A 232 -17.49 13.60 -7.61
N PRO A 233 -18.55 13.11 -8.28
CA PRO A 233 -18.51 11.85 -9.01
C PRO A 233 -17.50 11.86 -10.16
N HIS A 234 -17.16 13.04 -10.68
CA HIS A 234 -16.16 13.23 -11.75
C HIS A 234 -14.75 13.56 -11.21
N GLY A 235 -14.50 13.34 -9.91
CA GLY A 235 -13.22 13.64 -9.28
C GLY A 235 -13.02 15.12 -8.92
N ALA A 236 -11.78 15.56 -8.82
CA ALA A 236 -11.45 16.95 -8.53
C ALA A 236 -11.68 17.83 -9.77
N ALA A 237 -12.42 18.94 -9.62
CA ALA A 237 -12.55 19.92 -10.68
C ALA A 237 -11.17 20.46 -11.11
N PRO A 238 -10.97 20.90 -12.36
CA PRO A 238 -9.68 21.39 -12.85
C PRO A 238 -9.05 22.46 -11.96
N LEU A 239 -9.85 23.40 -11.46
CA LEU A 239 -9.40 24.42 -10.51
C LEU A 239 -8.90 23.79 -9.19
N THR A 240 -9.62 22.81 -8.66
CA THR A 240 -9.22 22.10 -7.43
C THR A 240 -7.90 21.33 -7.65
N ALA A 241 -7.72 20.69 -8.80
CA ALA A 241 -6.49 20.02 -9.16
C ALA A 241 -5.31 21.02 -9.29
N ALA A 242 -5.53 22.19 -9.85
CA ALA A 242 -4.53 23.26 -9.89
C ALA A 242 -4.18 23.79 -8.50
N LEU A 243 -5.16 24.01 -7.64
CA LEU A 243 -4.96 24.40 -6.24
C LEU A 243 -4.20 23.33 -5.45
N ASN A 244 -4.49 22.03 -5.64
CA ASN A 244 -3.72 20.95 -5.03
C ASN A 244 -2.25 20.99 -5.43
N ARG A 245 -1.96 21.19 -6.73
CA ARG A 245 -0.58 21.32 -7.21
C ARG A 245 0.13 22.52 -6.57
N ALA A 246 -0.52 23.68 -6.55
CA ALA A 246 0.04 24.90 -5.99
C ALA A 246 0.26 24.81 -4.46
N ALA A 247 -0.66 24.17 -3.72
CA ALA A 247 -0.57 24.04 -2.27
C ALA A 247 0.44 22.96 -1.82
N THR A 248 0.77 22.00 -2.66
CA THR A 248 1.60 20.83 -2.32
C THR A 248 2.95 21.20 -1.67
N PRO A 249 3.77 22.14 -2.21
CA PRO A 249 5.04 22.48 -1.59
C PRO A 249 4.91 23.05 -0.17
N LEU A 250 3.83 23.81 0.07
CA LEU A 250 3.53 24.38 1.39
C LEU A 250 3.08 23.29 2.35
N VAL A 251 2.12 22.46 1.95
CA VAL A 251 1.56 21.38 2.79
C VAL A 251 2.64 20.40 3.24
N ARG A 252 3.57 20.05 2.35
CA ARG A 252 4.70 19.15 2.68
C ARG A 252 5.68 19.72 3.71
N ARG A 253 5.72 21.04 3.88
CA ARG A 253 6.59 21.73 4.85
C ARG A 253 5.90 22.06 6.17
N LEU A 254 4.58 21.83 6.27
CA LEU A 254 3.87 22.11 7.51
C LEU A 254 4.34 21.18 8.63
N PRO A 255 4.49 21.70 9.86
CA PRO A 255 4.72 20.88 11.04
C PRO A 255 3.61 19.84 11.20
N GLU A 256 3.95 18.65 11.69
CA GLU A 256 3.04 17.51 11.85
C GLU A 256 1.75 17.87 12.61
N ARG A 257 1.88 18.66 13.68
CA ARG A 257 0.73 19.17 14.46
C ARG A 257 -0.28 19.95 13.60
N LEU A 258 0.20 20.74 12.63
CA LEU A 258 -0.67 21.52 11.75
C LEU A 258 -1.32 20.63 10.69
N GLN A 259 -0.57 19.64 10.17
CA GLN A 259 -1.13 18.63 9.27
C GLN A 259 -2.25 17.85 9.98
N ARG A 260 -2.02 17.40 11.22
CA ARG A 260 -3.02 16.72 12.04
C ARG A 260 -4.25 17.61 12.29
N GLY A 261 -4.07 18.86 12.69
CA GLY A 261 -5.17 19.81 12.87
C GLY A 261 -5.96 20.09 11.59
N ALA A 262 -5.32 20.03 10.42
CA ALA A 262 -6.00 20.11 9.13
C ALA A 262 -6.87 18.86 8.86
N LEU A 263 -6.37 17.67 9.17
CA LEU A 263 -7.12 16.41 9.04
C LEU A 263 -8.33 16.37 9.97
N GLU A 264 -8.21 16.85 11.22
CA GLU A 264 -9.32 16.94 12.17
C GLU A 264 -10.46 17.84 11.65
N ARG A 265 -10.11 18.87 10.87
CA ARG A 265 -11.06 19.79 10.25
C ARG A 265 -11.53 19.35 8.86
N GLN A 266 -10.96 18.29 8.31
CA GLN A 266 -11.37 17.82 6.99
C GLN A 266 -12.84 17.39 6.98
N ARG A 267 -13.57 17.85 5.98
CA ARG A 267 -14.99 17.53 5.76
C ARG A 267 -15.22 17.31 4.26
N ALA A 268 -16.15 16.43 3.92
CA ALA A 268 -16.47 16.06 2.53
C ALA A 268 -16.81 17.23 1.59
N ARG A 269 -17.20 18.37 2.14
CA ARG A 269 -17.52 19.58 1.37
C ARG A 269 -16.29 20.44 1.00
N LEU A 270 -15.15 20.24 1.66
CA LEU A 270 -13.95 21.03 1.41
C LEU A 270 -13.38 20.72 0.01
N PRO A 271 -12.85 21.71 -0.70
CA PRO A 271 -12.32 21.51 -2.05
C PRO A 271 -11.02 20.69 -2.04
N LEU A 272 -10.20 20.84 -1.02
CA LEU A 272 -8.90 20.16 -0.89
C LEU A 272 -9.00 19.06 0.17
N LEU A 273 -8.73 17.82 -0.24
CA LEU A 273 -8.80 16.64 0.61
C LEU A 273 -7.46 15.89 0.60
N ALA A 274 -6.98 15.57 1.79
CA ALA A 274 -5.72 14.84 1.97
C ALA A 274 -5.88 13.34 1.71
N PRO A 275 -4.84 12.65 1.25
CA PRO A 275 -4.83 11.20 1.01
C PRO A 275 -4.64 10.38 2.29
N ALA A 276 -5.20 10.84 3.41
CA ALA A 276 -5.10 10.19 4.70
C ALA A 276 -6.30 9.27 4.95
N PRO A 277 -6.09 7.95 5.03
CA PRO A 277 -7.16 7.01 5.35
C PRO A 277 -7.61 7.16 6.80
N PRO A 278 -8.87 6.80 7.13
CA PRO A 278 -9.32 6.80 8.52
C PRO A 278 -8.61 5.74 9.35
N THR A 279 -7.96 6.16 10.44
CA THR A 279 -7.36 5.27 11.45
C THR A 279 -8.14 5.33 12.76
N ASP A 280 -7.95 4.34 13.63
CA ASP A 280 -8.64 4.21 14.91
C ASP A 280 -8.26 5.31 15.92
N ASP A 281 -7.08 5.91 15.75
CA ASP A 281 -6.60 7.07 16.51
C ASP A 281 -6.81 8.41 15.78
N GLY A 282 -7.46 8.36 14.61
CA GLY A 282 -7.76 9.52 13.77
C GLY A 282 -9.20 10.04 13.90
N PRO A 283 -9.50 11.19 13.28
CA PRO A 283 -10.84 11.76 13.34
C PRO A 283 -11.85 10.89 12.57
N ALA A 284 -12.98 10.53 13.24
CA ALA A 284 -14.06 9.74 12.64
C ALA A 284 -14.65 10.39 11.38
N SER A 285 -14.55 11.73 11.24
CA SER A 285 -15.01 12.46 10.04
C SER A 285 -14.30 12.03 8.75
N LEU A 286 -13.12 11.40 8.84
CA LEU A 286 -12.38 10.89 7.69
C LEU A 286 -13.08 9.70 7.02
N VAL A 287 -13.96 8.97 7.69
CA VAL A 287 -14.78 7.91 7.08
C VAL A 287 -15.63 8.47 5.93
N ASP A 288 -16.13 9.70 6.08
CA ASP A 288 -16.93 10.38 5.05
C ASP A 288 -16.13 11.35 4.17
N SER A 289 -14.92 11.73 4.58
CA SER A 289 -14.15 12.79 3.93
C SER A 289 -12.73 12.41 3.53
N GLY A 290 -12.25 11.24 3.92
CA GLY A 290 -10.95 10.67 3.54
C GLY A 290 -11.09 9.50 2.57
N PRO A 291 -9.99 9.00 2.00
CA PRO A 291 -10.01 7.87 1.10
C PRO A 291 -10.24 6.56 1.84
N LEU A 292 -11.25 5.81 1.43
CA LEU A 292 -11.49 4.44 1.88
C LEU A 292 -10.86 3.47 0.87
N TYR A 293 -9.55 3.31 0.93
CA TYR A 293 -8.79 2.51 -0.03
C TYR A 293 -9.26 1.06 -0.09
N ALA A 294 -9.64 0.58 -1.27
CA ALA A 294 -10.12 -0.77 -1.50
C ALA A 294 -9.88 -1.22 -2.94
N GLY A 295 -9.46 -2.45 -3.13
CA GLY A 295 -9.35 -3.09 -4.44
C GLY A 295 -10.71 -3.56 -4.98
N THR A 296 -10.76 -3.95 -6.26
CA THR A 296 -12.00 -4.38 -6.94
C THR A 296 -12.63 -5.63 -6.32
N THR A 297 -11.85 -6.46 -5.64
CA THR A 297 -12.31 -7.70 -4.99
C THR A 297 -12.87 -7.49 -3.58
N VAL A 298 -13.09 -6.24 -3.15
CA VAL A 298 -13.59 -5.91 -1.80
C VAL A 298 -14.86 -6.67 -1.44
N ALA A 299 -15.79 -6.87 -2.38
CA ALA A 299 -17.05 -7.60 -2.16
C ALA A 299 -16.86 -9.07 -1.71
N ARG A 300 -15.68 -9.64 -1.89
CA ARG A 300 -15.32 -11.00 -1.49
C ARG A 300 -14.74 -11.09 -0.07
N ILE A 301 -14.57 -9.95 0.59
CA ILE A 301 -13.98 -9.85 1.94
C ILE A 301 -15.11 -9.43 2.89
N THR A 302 -15.62 -10.36 3.69
CA THR A 302 -16.84 -10.18 4.47
C THR A 302 -16.64 -10.15 5.98
N ASP A 303 -15.40 -10.31 6.44
CA ASP A 303 -15.09 -10.45 7.87
C ASP A 303 -13.78 -9.78 8.26
N VAL A 304 -13.64 -9.53 9.55
CA VAL A 304 -12.37 -9.16 10.21
C VAL A 304 -11.84 -10.42 10.89
N ARG A 305 -10.53 -10.67 10.78
CA ARG A 305 -9.86 -11.83 11.37
C ARG A 305 -8.46 -11.43 11.88
N PRO A 306 -7.87 -12.19 12.81
CA PRO A 306 -6.45 -12.08 13.11
C PRO A 306 -5.60 -12.25 11.83
N ALA A 307 -4.50 -11.50 11.71
CA ALA A 307 -3.62 -11.56 10.55
C ALA A 307 -3.08 -12.97 10.30
N ALA A 308 -2.79 -13.73 11.36
CA ALA A 308 -2.37 -15.12 11.24
C ALA A 308 -3.44 -16.02 10.58
N ALA A 309 -4.72 -15.83 10.93
CA ALA A 309 -5.82 -16.57 10.31
C ALA A 309 -6.02 -16.15 8.84
N ILE A 310 -5.75 -14.88 8.50
CA ILE A 310 -5.77 -14.41 7.11
C ILE A 310 -4.65 -15.08 6.31
N VAL A 311 -3.41 -15.09 6.82
CA VAL A 311 -2.28 -15.75 6.15
C VAL A 311 -2.58 -17.22 5.92
N ALA A 312 -3.04 -17.94 6.96
CA ALA A 312 -3.42 -19.34 6.84
C ALA A 312 -4.51 -19.55 5.76
N ALA A 313 -5.57 -18.75 5.75
CA ALA A 313 -6.66 -18.86 4.75
C ALA A 313 -6.21 -18.52 3.32
N LEU A 314 -5.24 -17.63 3.16
CA LEU A 314 -4.67 -17.28 1.85
C LEU A 314 -3.74 -18.38 1.29
N THR A 315 -3.19 -19.22 2.14
CA THR A 315 -2.19 -20.23 1.76
C THR A 315 -2.70 -21.68 1.87
N SER A 316 -3.88 -21.89 2.51
CA SER A 316 -4.50 -23.22 2.60
C SER A 316 -5.20 -23.59 1.29
N GLY A 317 -5.03 -24.87 0.87
CA GLY A 317 -5.73 -25.56 -0.24
C GLY A 317 -4.88 -25.79 -1.44
#